data_207ee6d91933f3e1349d60b74d5cf72d
#
_entry.id   207ee6d91933f3e1349d60b74d5cf72d
#
_cell.length_a   1.000
_cell.length_b   1.000
_cell.length_c   1.000
_cell.angle_alpha   90.00
_cell.angle_beta   90.00
_cell.angle_gamma   90.00
#
_symmetry.space_group_name_H-M   'P 1'
#
loop_
_entity.id
_entity.type
_entity.pdbx_description
1 polymer ?
#
loop_
_entity_poly.entity_id
_entity_poly.type
_entity_poly.pdbx_seq_one_letter_code
_entity_poly.pdbx_strand_id
1 'polypeptide(L)'
;MAARDGDGWIECTCGSKHWGKHGAAGLLIIRDGAIFLQHRAPWVHNGDTWGIPGGARDSHETIIEGAIREAVEETGLNPGDLEPLHTFTDDHNGWSYSTVIARANAQLEGHELNDESPEVRWVKFDDVTRLPLHPSFAKTWPEVRLVIDELESFS
;
A
#
# COMPACT_ATOMS: atom_id res chain seq x y z
N MET A 1 -10.28 -20.49 -7.87
CA MET A 1 -9.00 -20.14 -7.23
C MET A 1 -9.10 -20.44 -5.74
N ALA A 2 -8.12 -21.12 -5.18
CA ALA A 2 -8.13 -21.39 -3.76
C ALA A 2 -8.03 -20.08 -2.97
N ALA A 3 -8.74 -19.98 -1.84
CA ALA A 3 -8.60 -18.86 -0.94
C ALA A 3 -7.17 -18.81 -0.37
N ARG A 4 -6.65 -17.63 -0.15
CA ARG A 4 -5.34 -17.44 0.46
C ARG A 4 -5.44 -17.64 1.96
N ASP A 5 -4.39 -18.19 2.55
CA ASP A 5 -4.39 -18.46 3.99
C ASP A 5 -4.33 -17.18 4.85
N GLY A 6 -3.93 -16.05 4.25
CA GLY A 6 -3.94 -14.76 4.94
C GLY A 6 -5.29 -14.06 4.93
N ASP A 7 -6.24 -14.48 4.08
CA ASP A 7 -7.54 -13.83 3.95
C ASP A 7 -8.42 -14.17 5.16
N GLY A 8 -8.90 -13.15 5.85
CA GLY A 8 -9.77 -13.28 6.99
C GLY A 8 -9.63 -12.14 7.97
N TRP A 9 -10.60 -12.06 8.88
CA TRP A 9 -10.60 -11.06 9.95
C TRP A 9 -9.94 -11.60 11.19
N ILE A 10 -9.21 -10.76 11.90
CA ILE A 10 -8.71 -11.05 13.25
C ILE A 10 -9.15 -9.95 14.19
N GLU A 11 -9.31 -10.32 15.48
CA GLU A 11 -9.52 -9.35 16.54
C GLU A 11 -8.15 -8.94 17.07
N CYS A 12 -7.90 -7.64 17.09
CA CYS A 12 -6.65 -7.08 17.54
C CYS A 12 -6.77 -6.61 18.99
N THR A 13 -5.68 -6.69 19.74
CA THR A 13 -5.61 -6.13 21.09
C THR A 13 -5.81 -4.60 21.11
N CYS A 14 -5.74 -3.95 19.96
CA CYS A 14 -6.06 -2.53 19.83
C CYS A 14 -7.56 -2.21 19.91
N GLY A 15 -8.44 -3.24 19.99
CA GLY A 15 -9.88 -3.09 20.11
C GLY A 15 -10.63 -3.07 18.78
N SER A 16 -9.95 -3.21 17.68
CA SER A 16 -10.54 -3.22 16.33
C SER A 16 -10.33 -4.56 15.64
N LYS A 17 -11.15 -4.85 14.64
CA LYS A 17 -10.93 -5.99 13.74
C LYS A 17 -10.12 -5.55 12.56
N HIS A 18 -9.17 -6.38 12.13
CA HIS A 18 -8.33 -6.13 10.98
C HIS A 18 -8.42 -7.27 9.97
N TRP A 19 -8.35 -6.93 8.69
CA TRP A 19 -8.29 -7.92 7.62
C TRP A 19 -6.86 -8.40 7.43
N GLY A 20 -6.68 -9.69 7.39
CA GLY A 20 -5.38 -10.34 7.18
C GLY A 20 -4.92 -11.12 8.39
N LYS A 21 -5.03 -12.45 8.32
CA LYS A 21 -4.66 -13.35 9.44
C LYS A 21 -3.17 -13.28 9.80
N HIS A 22 -2.32 -12.97 8.81
CA HIS A 22 -0.86 -12.88 8.97
C HIS A 22 -0.38 -11.44 8.83
N GLY A 23 -1.26 -10.45 9.06
CA GLY A 23 -0.97 -9.05 8.83
C GLY A 23 -1.27 -8.63 7.39
N ALA A 24 -1.07 -7.35 7.12
CA ALA A 24 -1.27 -6.79 5.79
C ALA A 24 -0.05 -6.00 5.36
N ALA A 25 0.12 -5.84 4.06
CA ALA A 25 1.23 -5.09 3.49
C ALA A 25 0.75 -4.27 2.29
N GLY A 26 1.25 -3.04 2.18
CA GLY A 26 0.99 -2.17 1.05
C GLY A 26 2.29 -1.71 0.41
N LEU A 27 2.20 -1.35 -0.87
CA LEU A 27 3.35 -0.89 -1.63
C LEU A 27 3.20 0.61 -1.91
N LEU A 28 4.11 1.41 -1.35
CA LEU A 28 4.18 2.84 -1.59
C LEU A 28 5.29 3.09 -2.60
N ILE A 29 4.90 3.44 -3.82
CA ILE A 29 5.84 3.60 -4.93
C ILE A 29 6.14 5.07 -5.11
N ILE A 30 7.43 5.42 -5.14
CA ILE A 30 7.89 6.80 -5.33
C ILE A 30 8.63 6.96 -6.65
N ARG A 31 8.46 8.12 -7.29
CA ARG A 31 9.18 8.52 -8.49
C ARG A 31 9.06 10.04 -8.68
N ASP A 32 10.18 10.70 -8.84
CA ASP A 32 10.23 12.15 -9.17
C ASP A 32 9.39 13.03 -8.24
N GLY A 33 9.44 12.76 -6.92
CA GLY A 33 8.73 13.56 -5.93
C GLY A 33 7.24 13.29 -5.86
N ALA A 34 6.78 12.16 -6.41
CA ALA A 34 5.37 11.76 -6.42
C ALA A 34 5.22 10.34 -5.92
N ILE A 35 4.02 10.00 -5.46
CA ILE A 35 3.64 8.63 -5.08
C ILE A 35 2.51 8.15 -5.97
N PHE A 36 2.45 6.82 -6.15
CA PHE A 36 1.42 6.14 -6.91
C PHE A 36 0.26 5.80 -5.98
N LEU A 37 -0.91 6.37 -6.28
CA LEU A 37 -2.13 6.15 -5.49
C LEU A 37 -3.23 5.55 -6.35
N GLN A 38 -4.09 4.75 -5.71
CA GLN A 38 -5.28 4.23 -6.34
C GLN A 38 -6.52 4.74 -5.60
N HIS A 39 -7.56 5.03 -6.36
CA HIS A 39 -8.84 5.49 -5.86
C HIS A 39 -9.74 4.28 -5.60
N ARG A 40 -10.32 4.21 -4.40
CA ARG A 40 -11.28 3.16 -4.06
C ARG A 40 -12.66 3.52 -4.58
N ALA A 41 -13.35 2.54 -5.16
CA ALA A 41 -14.69 2.74 -5.68
C ALA A 41 -15.67 3.19 -4.60
N PRO A 42 -16.72 3.98 -4.94
CA PRO A 42 -17.69 4.47 -3.96
C PRO A 42 -18.44 3.38 -3.20
N TRP A 43 -18.60 2.20 -3.81
CA TRP A 43 -19.40 1.11 -3.25
C TRP A 43 -18.66 0.15 -2.34
N VAL A 44 -17.36 0.36 -2.13
CA VAL A 44 -16.57 -0.48 -1.21
C VAL A 44 -16.37 0.22 0.13
N HIS A 45 -15.93 -0.54 1.14
CA HIS A 45 -15.61 0.01 2.45
C HIS A 45 -14.53 1.11 2.30
N ASN A 46 -14.75 2.26 2.94
CA ASN A 46 -13.92 3.46 2.78
C ASN A 46 -13.83 3.90 1.31
N GLY A 47 -14.93 3.79 0.57
CA GLY A 47 -15.01 4.22 -0.83
C GLY A 47 -14.77 5.71 -1.02
N ASP A 48 -14.48 6.11 -2.25
CA ASP A 48 -14.12 7.49 -2.64
C ASP A 48 -12.89 8.02 -1.93
N THR A 49 -12.00 7.14 -1.46
CA THR A 49 -10.73 7.54 -0.84
C THR A 49 -9.55 7.05 -1.66
N TRP A 50 -8.43 7.72 -1.49
CA TRP A 50 -7.18 7.38 -2.16
C TRP A 50 -6.24 6.66 -1.18
N GLY A 51 -5.55 5.65 -1.66
CA GLY A 51 -4.60 4.89 -0.86
C GLY A 51 -3.57 4.19 -1.71
N ILE A 52 -2.66 3.47 -1.05
CA ILE A 52 -1.67 2.65 -1.74
C ILE A 52 -2.24 1.26 -2.03
N PRO A 53 -1.77 0.59 -3.09
CA PRO A 53 -2.16 -0.80 -3.33
C PRO A 53 -1.62 -1.70 -2.22
N GLY A 54 -2.40 -2.69 -1.82
CA GLY A 54 -2.01 -3.62 -0.78
C GLY A 54 -3.14 -4.53 -0.36
N GLY A 55 -2.85 -5.41 0.59
CA GLY A 55 -3.83 -6.35 1.10
C GLY A 55 -3.22 -7.32 2.11
N ALA A 56 -3.93 -8.40 2.39
CA ALA A 56 -3.51 -9.42 3.33
C ALA A 56 -2.29 -10.18 2.83
N ARG A 57 -1.33 -10.39 3.71
CA ARG A 57 -0.14 -11.20 3.44
C ARG A 57 -0.44 -12.66 3.73
N ASP A 58 -0.02 -13.56 2.86
CA ASP A 58 -0.10 -14.99 3.11
C ASP A 58 1.07 -15.46 3.98
N SER A 59 0.90 -16.57 4.70
CA SER A 59 1.88 -17.04 5.70
C SER A 59 3.25 -17.36 5.10
N HIS A 60 3.30 -17.77 3.84
CA HIS A 60 4.53 -18.17 3.16
C HIS A 60 5.27 -16.99 2.51
N GLU A 61 4.67 -15.81 2.50
CA GLU A 61 5.24 -14.62 1.87
C GLU A 61 6.03 -13.78 2.86
N THR A 62 7.11 -13.16 2.39
CA THR A 62 7.71 -12.03 3.10
C THR A 62 6.79 -10.83 2.97
N ILE A 63 7.02 -9.81 3.80
CA ILE A 63 6.27 -8.55 3.71
C ILE A 63 6.41 -7.92 2.32
N ILE A 64 7.64 -7.90 1.78
CA ILE A 64 7.92 -7.33 0.46
C ILE A 64 7.21 -8.12 -0.64
N GLU A 65 7.29 -9.45 -0.58
CA GLU A 65 6.60 -10.30 -1.55
C GLU A 65 5.09 -10.09 -1.56
N GLY A 66 4.49 -10.01 -0.37
CA GLY A 66 3.05 -9.77 -0.24
C GLY A 66 2.62 -8.41 -0.78
N ALA A 67 3.38 -7.35 -0.45
CA ALA A 67 3.08 -6.01 -0.93
C ALA A 67 3.17 -5.91 -2.45
N ILE A 68 4.21 -6.49 -3.05
CA ILE A 68 4.39 -6.47 -4.51
C ILE A 68 3.32 -7.30 -5.20
N ARG A 69 3.01 -8.49 -4.67
CA ARG A 69 1.96 -9.34 -5.24
C ARG A 69 0.61 -8.63 -5.31
N GLU A 70 0.21 -8.02 -4.19
CA GLU A 70 -1.06 -7.28 -4.14
C GLU A 70 -1.07 -6.13 -5.14
N ALA A 71 0.03 -5.38 -5.24
CA ALA A 71 0.12 -4.28 -6.19
C ALA A 71 0.02 -4.76 -7.64
N VAL A 72 0.66 -5.88 -7.98
CA VAL A 72 0.58 -6.48 -9.32
C VAL A 72 -0.86 -6.91 -9.63
N GLU A 73 -1.52 -7.54 -8.68
CA GLU A 73 -2.92 -7.99 -8.85
C GLU A 73 -3.88 -6.82 -9.05
N GLU A 74 -3.64 -5.71 -8.36
CA GLU A 74 -4.56 -4.57 -8.40
C GLU A 74 -4.28 -3.62 -9.55
N THR A 75 -3.03 -3.49 -9.99
CA THR A 75 -2.62 -2.46 -10.96
C THR A 75 -1.89 -2.98 -12.20
N GLY A 76 -1.54 -4.26 -12.24
CA GLY A 76 -0.85 -4.84 -13.40
C GLY A 76 0.58 -4.36 -13.62
N LEU A 77 1.18 -3.66 -12.66
CA LEU A 77 2.54 -3.15 -12.81
C LEU A 77 3.56 -4.29 -12.92
N ASN A 78 4.71 -3.99 -13.55
CA ASN A 78 5.80 -4.95 -13.67
C ASN A 78 6.73 -4.83 -12.44
N PRO A 79 6.84 -5.88 -11.61
CA PRO A 79 7.69 -5.82 -10.42
C PRO A 79 9.17 -5.61 -10.73
N GLY A 80 9.63 -5.94 -11.94
CA GLY A 80 11.00 -5.66 -12.39
C GLY A 80 11.33 -4.17 -12.50
N ASP A 81 10.31 -3.31 -12.51
CA ASP A 81 10.48 -1.85 -12.58
C ASP A 81 10.53 -1.20 -11.19
N LEU A 82 10.57 -1.99 -10.13
CA LEU A 82 10.55 -1.53 -8.74
C LEU A 82 11.85 -1.87 -8.02
N GLU A 83 12.31 -0.96 -7.18
CA GLU A 83 13.43 -1.18 -6.25
C GLU A 83 12.93 -0.94 -4.82
N PRO A 84 12.71 -2.00 -4.01
CA PRO A 84 12.35 -1.81 -2.60
C PRO A 84 13.48 -1.09 -1.84
N LEU A 85 13.12 -0.08 -1.05
CA LEU A 85 14.08 0.74 -0.32
C LEU A 85 13.98 0.57 1.18
N HIS A 86 12.77 0.47 1.72
CA HIS A 86 12.55 0.47 3.17
C HIS A 86 11.17 -0.09 3.49
N THR A 87 11.01 -0.67 4.68
CA THR A 87 9.73 -1.13 5.18
C THR A 87 9.40 -0.42 6.49
N PHE A 88 8.22 0.21 6.54
CA PHE A 88 7.68 0.85 7.72
C PHE A 88 6.56 -0.05 8.26
N THR A 89 6.65 -0.48 9.53
CA THR A 89 5.63 -1.36 10.12
C THR A 89 4.91 -0.66 11.26
N ASP A 90 3.59 -0.68 11.19
CA ASP A 90 2.69 -0.25 12.26
C ASP A 90 2.19 -1.51 12.96
N ASP A 91 2.77 -1.81 14.14
CA ASP A 91 2.50 -3.02 14.89
C ASP A 91 1.47 -2.73 15.99
N HIS A 92 0.37 -3.47 15.96
CA HIS A 92 -0.73 -3.36 16.92
C HIS A 92 -0.72 -4.47 17.98
N ASN A 93 0.41 -5.20 18.11
CA ASN A 93 0.58 -6.31 19.08
C ASN A 93 -0.33 -7.54 18.86
N GLY A 94 -1.01 -7.66 17.79
CA GLY A 94 -1.84 -8.81 17.42
C GLY A 94 -2.08 -8.83 15.93
N TRP A 95 -1.76 -7.71 15.31
CA TRP A 95 -1.85 -7.53 13.88
C TRP A 95 -0.91 -6.41 13.48
N SER A 96 -0.35 -6.49 12.30
CA SER A 96 0.53 -5.42 11.79
C SER A 96 0.20 -5.06 10.36
N TYR A 97 0.42 -3.80 10.02
CA TYR A 97 0.39 -3.30 8.64
C TYR A 97 1.76 -2.77 8.28
N SER A 98 2.32 -3.28 7.21
CA SER A 98 3.64 -2.85 6.76
C SER A 98 3.53 -2.11 5.43
N THR A 99 4.19 -0.97 5.34
CA THR A 99 4.29 -0.19 4.11
C THR A 99 5.68 -0.37 3.52
N VAL A 100 5.76 -0.99 2.36
CA VAL A 100 7.02 -1.16 1.62
C VAL A 100 7.20 0.04 0.72
N ILE A 101 8.26 0.82 0.95
CA ILE A 101 8.60 1.96 0.11
C ILE A 101 9.51 1.46 -1.00
N ALA A 102 9.10 1.67 -2.25
CA ALA A 102 9.86 1.23 -3.41
C ALA A 102 9.99 2.38 -4.41
N ARG A 103 11.14 2.45 -5.08
CA ARG A 103 11.37 3.42 -6.15
C ARG A 103 11.03 2.79 -7.49
N ALA A 104 10.28 3.51 -8.31
CA ALA A 104 9.95 3.09 -9.67
C ALA A 104 10.96 3.67 -10.67
N ASN A 105 11.30 2.89 -11.69
CA ASN A 105 12.04 3.41 -12.82
C ASN A 105 11.10 4.16 -13.79
N ALA A 106 11.65 4.73 -14.85
CA ALA A 106 10.87 5.54 -15.80
C ALA A 106 9.87 4.71 -16.63
N GLN A 107 10.04 3.38 -16.70
CA GLN A 107 9.19 2.50 -17.48
C GLN A 107 7.96 2.00 -16.70
N LEU A 108 7.93 2.15 -15.38
CA LEU A 108 6.83 1.59 -14.61
C LEU A 108 5.49 2.23 -14.99
N GLU A 109 4.55 1.38 -15.36
CA GLU A 109 3.17 1.77 -15.63
C GLU A 109 2.25 0.86 -14.83
N GLY A 110 1.17 1.44 -14.30
CA GLY A 110 0.14 0.70 -13.61
C GLY A 110 -1.21 1.29 -13.94
N HIS A 111 -2.24 0.46 -13.83
CA HIS A 111 -3.61 0.87 -14.09
C HIS A 111 -4.55 0.01 -13.27
N GLU A 112 -5.80 0.45 -13.15
CA GLU A 112 -6.82 -0.33 -12.43
C GLU A 112 -7.15 -1.61 -13.17
N LEU A 113 -7.18 -2.74 -12.45
CA LEU A 113 -7.54 -4.04 -12.99
C LEU A 113 -8.85 -4.59 -12.44
N ASN A 114 -9.49 -3.88 -11.51
CA ASN A 114 -10.74 -4.34 -10.90
C ASN A 114 -11.68 -3.18 -10.59
N ASP A 115 -12.93 -3.51 -10.23
CA ASP A 115 -13.98 -2.52 -9.97
C ASP A 115 -13.78 -1.75 -8.66
N GLU A 116 -12.88 -2.18 -7.80
CA GLU A 116 -12.63 -1.56 -6.49
C GLU A 116 -11.67 -0.38 -6.58
N SER A 117 -10.96 -0.24 -7.70
CA SER A 117 -9.98 0.82 -7.94
C SER A 117 -10.26 1.47 -9.29
N PRO A 118 -11.22 2.42 -9.37
CA PRO A 118 -11.62 3.03 -10.64
C PRO A 118 -10.55 3.90 -11.29
N GLU A 119 -9.54 4.35 -10.55
CA GLU A 119 -8.42 5.04 -11.18
C GLU A 119 -7.13 4.93 -10.36
N VAL A 120 -6.01 5.14 -11.04
CA VAL A 120 -4.69 5.25 -10.42
C VAL A 120 -4.07 6.57 -10.87
N ARG A 121 -3.20 7.13 -10.03
CA ARG A 121 -2.64 8.46 -10.29
C ARG A 121 -1.29 8.62 -9.58
N TRP A 122 -0.36 9.31 -10.24
CA TRP A 122 0.85 9.83 -9.59
C TRP A 122 0.49 11.16 -8.94
N VAL A 123 0.76 11.28 -7.63
CA VAL A 123 0.41 12.48 -6.84
C VAL A 123 1.68 13.01 -6.18
N LYS A 124 1.95 14.28 -6.37
CA LYS A 124 3.11 14.92 -5.73
C LYS A 124 3.00 14.84 -4.21
N PHE A 125 4.13 14.68 -3.54
CA PHE A 125 4.17 14.54 -2.08
C PHE A 125 3.37 15.63 -1.37
N ASP A 126 3.49 16.89 -1.80
CA ASP A 126 2.81 18.01 -1.17
C ASP A 126 1.31 18.07 -1.47
N ASP A 127 0.84 17.32 -2.45
CA ASP A 127 -0.57 17.29 -2.84
C ASP A 127 -1.34 16.11 -2.23
N VAL A 128 -0.63 15.17 -1.62
CA VAL A 128 -1.27 13.94 -1.08
C VAL A 128 -2.36 14.27 -0.06
N THR A 129 -2.09 15.18 0.88
CA THR A 129 -3.05 15.54 1.92
C THR A 129 -4.23 16.36 1.43
N ARG A 130 -4.21 16.79 0.17
CA ARG A 130 -5.35 17.49 -0.45
C ARG A 130 -6.41 16.53 -0.95
N LEU A 131 -6.10 15.24 -1.01
CA LEU A 131 -7.04 14.20 -1.43
C LEU A 131 -7.75 13.59 -0.23
N PRO A 132 -8.98 13.08 -0.41
CA PRO A 132 -9.61 12.27 0.62
C PRO A 132 -8.88 10.92 0.71
N LEU A 133 -8.07 10.77 1.74
CA LEU A 133 -7.22 9.59 1.91
C LEU A 133 -7.95 8.49 2.69
N HIS A 134 -7.65 7.24 2.36
CA HIS A 134 -8.05 6.10 3.18
C HIS A 134 -7.58 6.37 4.62
N PRO A 135 -8.44 6.14 5.64
CA PRO A 135 -8.10 6.51 7.02
C PRO A 135 -6.77 5.97 7.53
N SER A 136 -6.45 4.72 7.24
CA SER A 136 -5.18 4.12 7.64
C SER A 136 -4.00 4.77 6.96
N PHE A 137 -4.13 5.10 5.69
CA PHE A 137 -3.07 5.78 4.95
C PHE A 137 -2.90 7.22 5.42
N ALA A 138 -4.01 7.92 5.69
CA ALA A 138 -3.95 9.29 6.22
C ALA A 138 -3.17 9.36 7.52
N LYS A 139 -3.35 8.36 8.39
CA LYS A 139 -2.65 8.26 9.67
C LYS A 139 -1.15 7.98 9.48
N THR A 140 -0.80 7.14 8.53
CA THR A 140 0.57 6.68 8.30
C THR A 140 1.39 7.67 7.48
N TRP A 141 0.76 8.39 6.57
CA TRP A 141 1.47 9.22 5.58
C TRP A 141 2.47 10.21 6.19
N PRO A 142 2.15 10.98 7.26
CA PRO A 142 3.14 11.91 7.82
C PRO A 142 4.43 11.23 8.28
N GLU A 143 4.33 10.04 8.86
CA GLU A 143 5.50 9.28 9.32
C GLU A 143 6.29 8.70 8.16
N VAL A 144 5.60 8.14 7.17
CA VAL A 144 6.23 7.60 5.96
C VAL A 144 6.90 8.73 5.16
N ARG A 145 6.30 9.93 5.12
CA ARG A 145 6.88 11.09 4.44
C ARG A 145 8.25 11.43 5.02
N LEU A 146 8.39 11.37 6.35
CA LEU A 146 9.69 11.62 7.00
C LEU A 146 10.73 10.59 6.56
N VAL A 147 10.35 9.32 6.49
CA VAL A 147 11.24 8.25 6.03
C VAL A 147 11.65 8.49 4.57
N ILE A 148 10.71 8.87 3.71
CA ILE A 148 10.98 9.17 2.31
C ILE A 148 11.98 10.34 2.19
N ASP A 149 11.77 11.40 2.98
CA ASP A 149 12.66 12.55 2.97
C ASP A 149 14.09 12.16 3.37
N GLU A 150 14.25 11.28 4.35
CA GLU A 150 15.55 10.74 4.72
C GLU A 150 16.18 9.93 3.59
N LEU A 151 15.41 9.05 2.95
CA LEU A 151 15.89 8.24 1.83
C LEU A 151 16.33 9.11 0.65
N GLU A 152 15.57 10.15 0.35
CA GLU A 152 15.90 11.06 -0.76
C GLU A 152 17.11 11.94 -0.46
N SER A 153 17.38 12.26 0.81
CA SER A 153 18.54 13.07 1.19
C SER A 153 19.87 12.35 1.03
N PHE A 154 19.88 11.01 0.95
CA PHE A 154 21.07 10.18 0.80
C PHE A 154 21.26 9.66 -0.64
N SER A 155 20.38 10.02 -1.56
CA SER A 155 20.46 9.55 -2.94
C SER A 155 21.14 10.54 -3.87
#